data_0a6628fcf7adbe54a317516929344d81
#
_entry.id   0a6628fcf7adbe54a317516929344d81
#
_cell.length_a   1.000
_cell.length_b   1.000
_cell.length_c   1.000
_cell.angle_alpha   90.00
_cell.angle_beta   90.00
_cell.angle_gamma   90.00
#
_symmetry.space_group_name_H-M   'P 1'
#
loop_
_entity.id
_entity.type
_entity.pdbx_description
1 polymer ?
#
loop_
_entity_poly.entity_id
_entity_poly.type
_entity_poly.pdbx_seq_one_letter_code
_entity_poly.pdbx_strand_id
1 'polypeptide(L)'
;MQAKDNKMEHIGKIVAYLILAINAFFVGTLILSAYSPYLNPKLNPLSSGLGLAFPLFLVINIAFIIFWVFINYRYALVPLIGFLVCFPQIRTYIPFNSTTKTIPEGSIKILSYNVMNFSNLEKKDGKNPILSYLVNSKADIICLQEYNAAQNKKYLTEADIKKALKAYPYYS
;
A
#
# COMPACT_ATOMS: atom_id res chain seq x y z
N MET A 1 -13.00 49.89 -21.28
CA MET A 1 -13.05 48.45 -21.51
C MET A 1 -11.68 47.80 -21.17
N GLN A 2 -10.56 48.25 -21.72
CA GLN A 2 -9.19 47.75 -21.50
C GLN A 2 -8.76 47.70 -20.00
N ALA A 3 -9.08 48.72 -19.17
CA ALA A 3 -8.66 48.72 -17.75
C ALA A 3 -9.37 47.64 -16.92
N LYS A 4 -10.61 47.25 -17.28
CA LYS A 4 -11.35 46.18 -16.62
C LYS A 4 -10.82 44.79 -17.00
N ASP A 5 -10.40 44.65 -18.24
CA ASP A 5 -9.80 43.37 -18.74
C ASP A 5 -8.43 43.12 -18.12
N ASN A 6 -7.58 44.14 -18.01
CA ASN A 6 -6.28 44.05 -17.31
C ASN A 6 -6.45 43.67 -15.81
N LYS A 7 -7.48 44.27 -15.15
CA LYS A 7 -7.74 43.93 -13.73
C LYS A 7 -8.20 42.49 -13.54
N MET A 8 -9.05 41.98 -14.43
CA MET A 8 -9.48 40.56 -14.39
C MET A 8 -8.32 39.59 -14.66
N GLU A 9 -7.44 39.91 -15.58
CA GLU A 9 -6.24 39.12 -15.86
C GLU A 9 -5.29 39.05 -14.65
N HIS A 10 -5.08 40.22 -13.97
CA HIS A 10 -4.29 40.24 -12.74
C HIS A 10 -4.89 39.40 -11.62
N ILE A 11 -6.20 39.49 -11.42
CA ILE A 11 -6.93 38.68 -10.41
C ILE A 11 -6.77 37.20 -10.75
N GLY A 12 -6.94 36.79 -12.00
CA GLY A 12 -6.76 35.42 -12.46
C GLY A 12 -5.35 34.88 -12.17
N LYS A 13 -4.32 35.68 -12.40
CA LYS A 13 -2.92 35.31 -12.07
C LYS A 13 -2.72 35.13 -10.57
N ILE A 14 -3.25 36.01 -9.73
CA ILE A 14 -3.16 35.92 -8.27
C ILE A 14 -3.83 34.63 -7.78
N VAL A 15 -5.04 34.33 -8.26
CA VAL A 15 -5.76 33.12 -7.91
C VAL A 15 -4.97 31.87 -8.34
N ALA A 16 -4.42 31.86 -9.55
CA ALA A 16 -3.59 30.76 -10.02
C ALA A 16 -2.36 30.52 -9.14
N TYR A 17 -1.66 31.59 -8.71
CA TYR A 17 -0.53 31.47 -7.80
C TYR A 17 -0.91 30.98 -6.41
N LEU A 18 -2.05 31.39 -5.88
CA LEU A 18 -2.57 30.86 -4.60
C LEU A 18 -2.86 29.34 -4.70
N ILE A 19 -3.51 28.91 -5.78
CA ILE A 19 -3.79 27.49 -6.01
C ILE A 19 -2.46 26.72 -6.20
N LEU A 20 -1.48 27.31 -6.88
CA LEU A 20 -0.16 26.70 -7.06
C LEU A 20 0.57 26.55 -5.72
N ALA A 21 0.49 27.54 -4.83
CA ALA A 21 1.06 27.45 -3.49
C ALA A 21 0.42 26.33 -2.65
N ILE A 22 -0.91 26.20 -2.73
CA ILE A 22 -1.64 25.09 -2.11
C ILE A 22 -1.18 23.75 -2.70
N ASN A 23 -1.05 23.65 -4.02
CA ASN A 23 -0.54 22.45 -4.67
C ASN A 23 0.89 22.12 -4.22
N ALA A 24 1.80 23.09 -4.15
CA ALA A 24 3.16 22.91 -3.66
C ALA A 24 3.18 22.38 -2.22
N PHE A 25 2.28 22.86 -1.36
CA PHE A 25 2.09 22.31 -0.02
C PHE A 25 1.69 20.83 -0.05
N PHE A 26 0.73 20.44 -0.89
CA PHE A 26 0.33 19.04 -1.03
C PHE A 26 1.43 18.16 -1.67
N VAL A 27 2.27 18.70 -2.54
CA VAL A 27 3.47 18.00 -3.02
C VAL A 27 4.45 17.76 -1.87
N GLY A 28 4.68 18.77 -1.03
CA GLY A 28 5.51 18.62 0.18
C GLY A 28 5.00 17.55 1.13
N THR A 29 3.68 17.53 1.40
CA THR A 29 3.06 16.50 2.26
C THR A 29 3.11 15.12 1.62
N LEU A 30 2.97 14.99 0.30
CA LEU A 30 3.18 13.73 -0.43
C LEU A 30 4.60 13.19 -0.22
N ILE A 31 5.61 14.04 -0.39
CA ILE A 31 7.02 13.66 -0.20
C ILE A 31 7.26 13.25 1.26
N LEU A 32 6.80 14.03 2.22
CA LEU A 32 6.94 13.72 3.65
C LEU A 32 6.27 12.38 4.00
N SER A 33 5.08 12.12 3.49
CA SER A 33 4.38 10.86 3.73
C SER A 33 5.05 9.67 3.06
N ALA A 34 5.57 9.84 1.83
CA ALA A 34 6.29 8.82 1.10
C ALA A 34 7.58 8.38 1.81
N TYR A 35 8.29 9.32 2.41
CA TYR A 35 9.56 9.08 3.11
C TYR A 35 9.41 8.87 4.62
N SER A 36 8.19 8.90 5.14
CA SER A 36 7.90 8.67 6.57
C SER A 36 8.47 7.35 7.14
N PRO A 37 8.55 6.22 6.40
CA PRO A 37 9.15 4.98 6.92
C PRO A 37 10.64 5.10 7.27
N TYR A 38 11.34 6.10 6.71
CA TYR A 38 12.76 6.35 7.00
C TYR A 38 12.97 7.26 8.22
N LEU A 39 11.89 7.82 8.78
CA LEU A 39 11.95 8.65 9.97
C LEU A 39 11.81 7.77 11.22
N ASN A 40 12.65 8.05 12.23
CA ASN A 40 12.57 7.30 13.49
C ASN A 40 11.26 7.63 14.23
N PRO A 41 10.34 6.65 14.42
CA PRO A 41 9.05 6.90 15.06
C PRO A 41 9.15 7.28 16.53
N LYS A 42 10.25 6.93 17.21
CA LYS A 42 10.49 7.36 18.61
C LYS A 42 10.76 8.85 18.72
N LEU A 43 11.35 9.46 17.68
CA LEU A 43 11.65 10.90 17.65
C LEU A 43 10.47 11.71 17.09
N ASN A 44 9.72 11.13 16.16
CA ASN A 44 8.61 11.78 15.45
C ASN A 44 7.39 10.83 15.31
N PRO A 45 6.57 10.69 16.36
CA PRO A 45 5.38 9.81 16.30
C PRO A 45 4.38 10.21 15.18
N LEU A 46 4.28 11.51 14.87
CA LEU A 46 3.42 12.01 13.79
C LEU A 46 3.82 11.50 12.40
N SER A 47 5.10 11.16 12.19
CA SER A 47 5.56 10.65 10.90
C SER A 47 4.89 9.32 10.52
N SER A 48 4.61 8.47 11.49
CA SER A 48 3.92 7.18 11.26
C SER A 48 2.49 7.39 10.75
N GLY A 49 1.77 8.39 11.31
CA GLY A 49 0.45 8.77 10.83
C GLY A 49 0.46 9.37 9.42
N LEU A 50 1.49 10.16 9.09
CA LEU A 50 1.66 10.70 7.74
C LEU A 50 1.84 9.61 6.69
N GLY A 51 2.57 8.53 7.00
CA GLY A 51 2.75 7.40 6.10
C GLY A 51 1.43 6.73 5.72
N LEU A 52 0.49 6.60 6.66
CA LEU A 52 -0.85 6.08 6.40
C LEU A 52 -1.68 6.98 5.47
N ALA A 53 -1.39 8.28 5.47
CA ALA A 53 -2.07 9.26 4.61
C ALA A 53 -1.48 9.33 3.18
N PHE A 54 -0.43 8.58 2.87
CA PHE A 54 0.22 8.59 1.55
C PHE A 54 -0.76 8.41 0.38
N PRO A 55 -1.70 7.43 0.38
CA PRO A 55 -2.65 7.26 -0.72
C PRO A 55 -3.55 8.48 -0.91
N LEU A 56 -3.95 9.13 0.19
CA LEU A 56 -4.78 10.33 0.14
C LEU A 56 -4.03 11.47 -0.56
N PHE A 57 -2.78 11.73 -0.17
CA PHE A 57 -1.96 12.76 -0.81
C PHE A 57 -1.64 12.43 -2.28
N LEU A 58 -1.51 11.16 -2.62
CA LEU A 58 -1.35 10.71 -4.00
C LEU A 58 -2.57 11.12 -4.86
N VAL A 59 -3.78 10.80 -4.39
CA VAL A 59 -5.03 11.14 -5.09
C VAL A 59 -5.19 12.66 -5.23
N ILE A 60 -4.91 13.43 -4.18
CA ILE A 60 -4.98 14.91 -4.22
C ILE A 60 -4.03 15.46 -5.29
N ASN A 61 -2.79 14.97 -5.36
CA ASN A 61 -1.83 15.42 -6.35
C ASN A 61 -2.19 15.00 -7.78
N ILE A 62 -2.84 13.83 -7.98
CA ILE A 62 -3.42 13.45 -9.28
C ILE A 62 -4.50 14.45 -9.69
N ALA A 63 -5.38 14.83 -8.77
CA ALA A 63 -6.42 15.83 -9.05
C ALA A 63 -5.81 17.19 -9.45
N PHE A 64 -4.70 17.63 -8.80
CA PHE A 64 -3.98 18.83 -9.21
C PHE A 64 -3.33 18.70 -10.60
N ILE A 65 -2.78 17.54 -10.97
CA ILE A 65 -2.27 17.32 -12.32
C ILE A 65 -3.39 17.52 -13.35
N ILE A 66 -4.53 16.86 -13.12
CA ILE A 66 -5.68 16.97 -14.01
C ILE A 66 -6.15 18.43 -14.09
N PHE A 67 -6.33 19.11 -12.96
CA PHE A 67 -6.73 20.50 -12.91
C PHE A 67 -5.79 21.40 -13.71
N TRP A 68 -4.48 21.28 -13.50
CA TRP A 68 -3.49 22.11 -14.19
C TRP A 68 -3.37 21.84 -15.67
N VAL A 69 -3.57 20.60 -16.13
CA VAL A 69 -3.60 20.27 -17.56
C VAL A 69 -4.66 21.09 -18.29
N PHE A 70 -5.83 21.32 -17.68
CA PHE A 70 -6.92 22.10 -18.29
C PHE A 70 -6.75 23.61 -18.15
N ILE A 71 -6.12 24.11 -17.07
CA ILE A 71 -6.01 25.55 -16.78
C ILE A 71 -4.69 26.11 -17.31
N ASN A 72 -3.56 25.50 -16.95
CA ASN A 72 -2.23 25.87 -17.41
C ASN A 72 -1.26 24.69 -17.22
N TYR A 73 -1.05 23.94 -18.27
CA TYR A 73 -0.24 22.71 -18.26
C TYR A 73 1.18 22.90 -17.68
N ARG A 74 1.75 24.12 -17.72
CA ARG A 74 3.08 24.41 -17.16
C ARG A 74 3.10 24.23 -15.63
N TYR A 75 2.00 24.50 -14.96
CA TYR A 75 1.89 24.30 -13.51
C TYR A 75 1.71 22.84 -13.12
N ALA A 76 1.31 21.97 -14.06
CA ALA A 76 1.27 20.53 -13.84
C ALA A 76 2.67 19.94 -13.58
N LEU A 77 3.74 20.63 -13.96
CA LEU A 77 5.10 20.21 -13.66
C LEU A 77 5.35 20.10 -12.14
N VAL A 78 4.70 20.93 -11.33
CA VAL A 78 4.90 20.93 -9.87
C VAL A 78 4.49 19.58 -9.24
N PRO A 79 3.26 19.09 -9.38
CA PRO A 79 2.91 17.79 -8.86
C PRO A 79 3.61 16.64 -9.61
N LEU A 80 3.93 16.77 -10.90
CA LEU A 80 4.71 15.77 -11.64
C LEU A 80 6.11 15.55 -11.05
N ILE A 81 6.80 16.60 -10.64
CA ILE A 81 8.08 16.47 -9.93
C ILE A 81 7.88 15.69 -8.62
N GLY A 82 6.82 15.98 -7.86
CA GLY A 82 6.47 15.20 -6.68
C GLY A 82 6.29 13.71 -6.96
N PHE A 83 5.61 13.36 -8.05
CA PHE A 83 5.46 11.96 -8.50
C PHE A 83 6.78 11.31 -8.87
N LEU A 84 7.66 12.02 -9.57
CA LEU A 84 8.99 11.50 -9.92
C LEU A 84 9.83 11.22 -8.68
N VAL A 85 9.83 12.14 -7.71
CA VAL A 85 10.56 11.97 -6.44
C VAL A 85 10.00 10.80 -5.63
N CYS A 86 8.66 10.62 -5.62
CA CYS A 86 7.99 9.57 -4.87
C CYS A 86 7.83 8.26 -5.66
N PHE A 87 8.33 8.17 -6.88
CA PHE A 87 8.11 7.03 -7.77
C PHE A 87 8.48 5.67 -7.14
N PRO A 88 9.62 5.51 -6.43
CA PRO A 88 9.94 4.25 -5.77
C PRO A 88 8.88 3.82 -4.75
N GLN A 89 8.34 4.77 -3.96
CA GLN A 89 7.33 4.51 -2.95
C GLN A 89 5.97 4.22 -3.59
N ILE A 90 5.62 4.92 -4.67
CA ILE A 90 4.41 4.64 -5.46
C ILE A 90 4.47 3.21 -5.99
N ARG A 91 5.61 2.78 -6.55
CA ARG A 91 5.80 1.42 -7.06
C ARG A 91 5.71 0.35 -5.97
N THR A 92 6.14 0.66 -4.75
CA THR A 92 5.99 -0.24 -3.59
C THR A 92 4.52 -0.35 -3.17
N TYR A 93 3.79 0.76 -3.23
CA TYR A 93 2.37 0.81 -2.84
C TYR A 93 1.45 0.21 -3.90
N ILE A 94 1.74 0.47 -5.17
CA ILE A 94 1.02 -0.08 -6.33
C ILE A 94 2.03 -0.89 -7.16
N PRO A 95 2.20 -2.19 -6.87
CA PRO A 95 3.17 -3.01 -7.58
C PRO A 95 2.70 -3.28 -9.02
N PHE A 96 3.40 -2.72 -9.99
CA PHE A 96 3.21 -3.00 -11.43
C PHE A 96 4.04 -4.22 -11.83
N ASN A 97 3.82 -5.35 -11.17
CA ASN A 97 4.55 -6.58 -11.48
C ASN A 97 3.70 -7.46 -12.39
N SER A 98 4.27 -7.87 -13.52
CA SER A 98 3.69 -8.91 -14.36
C SER A 98 4.08 -10.28 -13.82
N THR A 99 3.12 -11.21 -13.80
CA THR A 99 3.40 -12.61 -13.44
C THR A 99 4.34 -13.25 -14.46
N THR A 100 5.39 -13.89 -14.00
CA THR A 100 6.28 -14.67 -14.85
C THR A 100 5.53 -15.90 -15.36
N LYS A 101 5.49 -16.10 -16.67
CA LYS A 101 4.81 -17.27 -17.27
C LYS A 101 5.59 -18.57 -17.15
N THR A 102 6.89 -18.48 -17.03
CA THR A 102 7.80 -19.65 -16.92
C THR A 102 8.51 -19.59 -15.57
N ILE A 103 8.34 -20.64 -14.78
CA ILE A 103 9.05 -20.82 -13.51
C ILE A 103 10.34 -21.57 -13.81
N PRO A 104 11.54 -21.03 -13.50
CA PRO A 104 12.80 -21.73 -13.71
C PRO A 104 12.86 -23.03 -12.89
N GLU A 105 13.55 -24.05 -13.43
CA GLU A 105 13.85 -25.28 -12.66
C GLU A 105 14.62 -24.94 -11.39
N GLY A 106 14.32 -25.62 -10.29
CA GLY A 106 14.95 -25.39 -8.98
C GLY A 106 14.40 -24.18 -8.22
N SER A 107 13.32 -23.53 -8.71
CA SER A 107 12.67 -22.43 -7.97
C SER A 107 12.00 -22.93 -6.70
N ILE A 108 12.18 -22.18 -5.60
CA ILE A 108 11.52 -22.42 -4.31
C ILE A 108 10.24 -21.60 -4.25
N LYS A 109 9.12 -22.25 -3.96
CA LYS A 109 7.81 -21.60 -3.78
C LYS A 109 7.61 -21.21 -2.31
N ILE A 110 7.59 -19.92 -2.05
CA ILE A 110 7.32 -19.37 -0.72
C ILE A 110 5.91 -18.82 -0.68
N LEU A 111 5.12 -19.23 0.32
CA LEU A 111 3.79 -18.70 0.61
C LEU A 111 3.85 -17.88 1.91
N SER A 112 3.55 -16.60 1.83
CA SER A 112 3.33 -15.74 2.99
C SER A 112 1.83 -15.42 3.09
N TYR A 113 1.20 -15.76 4.22
CA TYR A 113 -0.25 -15.68 4.34
C TYR A 113 -0.67 -15.25 5.76
N ASN A 114 -1.46 -14.18 5.85
CA ASN A 114 -2.12 -13.80 7.08
C ASN A 114 -3.35 -14.70 7.26
N VAL A 115 -3.31 -15.57 8.27
CA VAL A 115 -4.37 -16.56 8.48
C VAL A 115 -5.52 -16.05 9.35
N MET A 116 -5.46 -14.81 9.88
CA MET A 116 -6.50 -14.21 10.72
C MET A 116 -7.04 -15.21 11.77
N ASN A 117 -6.15 -15.77 12.59
CA ASN A 117 -6.49 -16.84 13.54
C ASN A 117 -7.26 -18.01 12.86
N PHE A 118 -6.94 -18.38 11.63
CA PHE A 118 -7.67 -19.37 10.82
C PHE A 118 -9.19 -19.13 10.76
N SER A 119 -9.58 -17.86 10.54
CA SER A 119 -10.99 -17.46 10.54
C SER A 119 -11.67 -17.78 11.88
N ASN A 120 -11.15 -17.24 12.96
CA ASN A 120 -11.60 -17.44 14.34
C ASN A 120 -11.55 -18.92 14.81
N LEU A 121 -10.62 -19.70 14.24
CA LEU A 121 -10.43 -21.11 14.58
C LEU A 121 -11.63 -22.02 14.26
N GLU A 122 -12.56 -21.56 13.43
CA GLU A 122 -13.77 -22.31 13.10
C GLU A 122 -13.46 -23.52 12.21
N LYS A 123 -14.21 -24.60 12.45
CA LYS A 123 -14.24 -25.78 11.59
C LYS A 123 -15.63 -25.88 10.94
N LYS A 124 -15.69 -25.86 9.63
CA LYS A 124 -16.89 -26.15 8.87
C LYS A 124 -16.80 -27.60 8.36
N ASP A 125 -17.75 -28.44 8.76
CA ASP A 125 -17.72 -29.88 8.45
C ASP A 125 -16.39 -30.58 8.86
N GLY A 126 -15.84 -30.19 10.02
CA GLY A 126 -14.58 -30.71 10.53
C GLY A 126 -13.33 -30.21 9.83
N LYS A 127 -13.44 -29.30 8.84
CA LYS A 127 -12.33 -28.74 8.06
C LYS A 127 -12.27 -27.22 8.23
N ASN A 128 -11.06 -26.69 8.16
CA ASN A 128 -10.85 -25.27 8.10
C ASN A 128 -10.42 -24.90 6.65
N PRO A 129 -11.11 -23.94 5.99
CA PRO A 129 -10.85 -23.61 4.59
C PRO A 129 -9.45 -23.01 4.36
N ILE A 130 -8.96 -22.20 5.31
CA ILE A 130 -7.61 -21.62 5.23
C ILE A 130 -6.56 -22.73 5.31
N LEU A 131 -6.71 -23.65 6.27
CA LEU A 131 -5.81 -24.79 6.41
C LEU A 131 -5.80 -25.68 5.16
N SER A 132 -6.97 -25.91 4.57
CA SER A 132 -7.11 -26.64 3.30
C SER A 132 -6.39 -25.94 2.15
N TYR A 133 -6.48 -24.60 2.09
CA TYR A 133 -5.76 -23.79 1.10
C TYR A 133 -4.24 -23.92 1.27
N LEU A 134 -3.73 -23.83 2.51
CA LEU A 134 -2.31 -23.96 2.80
C LEU A 134 -1.76 -25.31 2.32
N VAL A 135 -2.46 -26.41 2.64
CA VAL A 135 -2.09 -27.78 2.20
C VAL A 135 -2.06 -27.88 0.67
N ASN A 136 -3.10 -27.34 0.02
CA ASN A 136 -3.22 -27.40 -1.44
C ASN A 136 -2.27 -26.44 -2.18
N SER A 137 -1.65 -25.50 -1.49
CA SER A 137 -0.73 -24.54 -2.09
C SER A 137 0.51 -25.18 -2.66
N LYS A 138 0.93 -26.34 -2.09
CA LYS A 138 2.17 -27.05 -2.43
C LYS A 138 3.39 -26.10 -2.42
N ALA A 139 3.41 -25.16 -1.48
CA ALA A 139 4.56 -24.30 -1.27
C ALA A 139 5.68 -25.08 -0.59
N ASP A 140 6.94 -24.73 -0.86
CA ASP A 140 8.10 -25.34 -0.20
C ASP A 140 8.30 -24.75 1.20
N ILE A 141 7.96 -23.45 1.36
CA ILE A 141 8.01 -22.73 2.63
C ILE A 141 6.70 -21.99 2.84
N ILE A 142 6.13 -22.09 4.05
CA ILE A 142 4.90 -21.37 4.44
C ILE A 142 5.22 -20.47 5.63
N CYS A 143 5.03 -19.16 5.45
CA CYS A 143 5.15 -18.14 6.49
C CYS A 143 3.74 -17.66 6.87
N LEU A 144 3.33 -17.93 8.12
CA LEU A 144 2.01 -17.57 8.61
C LEU A 144 2.07 -16.33 9.50
N GLN A 145 1.21 -15.35 9.23
CA GLN A 145 0.99 -14.20 10.11
C GLN A 145 -0.36 -14.37 10.83
N GLU A 146 -0.47 -13.75 12.00
CA GLU A 146 -1.63 -13.86 12.90
C GLU A 146 -2.00 -15.32 13.18
N TYR A 147 -0.96 -16.14 13.39
CA TYR A 147 -1.14 -17.55 13.76
C TYR A 147 -1.66 -17.68 15.19
N ASN A 148 -2.71 -18.46 15.35
CA ASN A 148 -3.22 -18.86 16.66
C ASN A 148 -3.83 -20.26 16.56
N ALA A 149 -3.89 -20.97 17.69
CA ALA A 149 -4.47 -22.31 17.79
C ALA A 149 -5.30 -22.43 19.07
N ALA A 150 -6.42 -23.11 19.01
CA ALA A 150 -7.29 -23.31 20.15
C ALA A 150 -6.78 -24.44 21.06
N GLN A 151 -7.06 -24.32 22.36
CA GLN A 151 -6.89 -25.42 23.32
C GLN A 151 -8.08 -26.38 23.29
N ASN A 152 -9.26 -25.89 22.96
CA ASN A 152 -10.50 -26.67 22.93
C ASN A 152 -10.68 -27.39 21.58
N LYS A 153 -10.91 -28.71 21.61
CA LYS A 153 -11.10 -29.59 20.44
C LYS A 153 -12.30 -29.22 19.55
N LYS A 154 -13.23 -28.42 20.06
CA LYS A 154 -14.33 -27.88 19.23
C LYS A 154 -13.84 -26.99 18.12
N TYR A 155 -12.72 -26.34 18.33
CA TYR A 155 -12.07 -25.42 17.40
C TYR A 155 -10.80 -26.05 16.79
N LEU A 156 -10.14 -25.33 15.93
CA LEU A 156 -8.90 -25.76 15.31
C LEU A 156 -7.75 -25.75 16.35
N THR A 157 -7.27 -26.93 16.68
CA THR A 157 -6.16 -27.09 17.63
C THR A 157 -4.82 -27.14 16.92
N GLU A 158 -3.74 -26.90 17.68
CA GLU A 158 -2.38 -27.03 17.15
C GLU A 158 -2.09 -28.44 16.62
N ALA A 159 -2.64 -29.44 17.27
CA ALA A 159 -2.53 -30.85 16.81
C ALA A 159 -3.17 -31.06 15.44
N ASP A 160 -4.35 -30.42 15.20
CA ASP A 160 -5.02 -30.47 13.90
C ASP A 160 -4.18 -29.80 12.81
N ILE A 161 -3.58 -28.64 13.13
CA ILE A 161 -2.74 -27.88 12.21
C ILE A 161 -1.49 -28.67 11.85
N LYS A 162 -0.75 -29.18 12.86
CA LYS A 162 0.44 -30.01 12.66
C LYS A 162 0.12 -31.29 11.87
N LYS A 163 -1.01 -31.92 12.14
CA LYS A 163 -1.46 -33.10 11.39
C LYS A 163 -1.72 -32.77 9.92
N ALA A 164 -2.35 -31.64 9.64
CA ALA A 164 -2.65 -31.21 8.26
C ALA A 164 -1.38 -30.81 7.50
N LEU A 165 -0.48 -30.10 8.19
CA LEU A 165 0.80 -29.62 7.62
C LEU A 165 1.95 -30.60 7.83
N LYS A 166 1.68 -31.89 8.00
CA LYS A 166 2.71 -32.94 8.22
C LYS A 166 3.81 -33.01 7.15
N ALA A 167 3.56 -32.47 5.96
CA ALA A 167 4.55 -32.37 4.89
C ALA A 167 5.64 -31.31 5.20
N TYR A 168 5.43 -30.49 6.21
CA TYR A 168 6.35 -29.43 6.67
C TYR A 168 6.92 -29.84 8.04
N PRO A 169 7.99 -30.65 8.10
CA PRO A 169 8.50 -31.22 9.36
C PRO A 169 9.22 -30.19 10.23
N TYR A 170 9.64 -29.07 9.64
CA TYR A 170 10.37 -28.01 10.34
C TYR A 170 9.44 -26.82 10.57
N TYR A 171 9.36 -26.35 11.82
CA TYR A 171 8.57 -25.17 12.21
C TYR A 171 9.20 -24.50 13.43
N SER A 172 9.07 -23.18 13.50
CA SER A 172 9.54 -22.35 14.62
C SER A 172 8.41 -21.45 15.12
#